data_9aca74d7741ce5d97e7fa61f12d3ecb4
#
_entry.id   9aca74d7741ce5d97e7fa61f12d3ecb4
#
_cell.length_a   1.000
_cell.length_b   1.000
_cell.length_c   1.000
_cell.angle_alpha   90.00
_cell.angle_beta   90.00
_cell.angle_gamma   90.00
#
_symmetry.space_group_name_H-M   'P 1'
#
loop_
_entity.id
_entity.type
_entity.pdbx_description
1 polymer ?
#
loop_
_entity_poly.entity_id
_entity_poly.type
_entity_poly.pdbx_seq_one_letter_code
_entity_poly.pdbx_strand_id
1 'polypeptide(L)'
;MATINQLVRKPRKTKRAKSDVPALKNCPQRRGVCTRVYTTTPKKPNSALRKVCRVKLTSKFEVTSYIGGDGHNLQEHSVVLIRGGRVKDLPGVRYHTVRGALDTSGVADRKQGRSKYGAKKAKK
;
A
#
# COMPACT_ATOMS: atom_id res chain seq x y z
N MET A 1 17.79 -31.99 18.48
CA MET A 1 18.04 -31.07 19.62
C MET A 1 19.48 -30.60 19.63
N ALA A 2 19.68 -29.32 19.81
CA ALA A 2 21.03 -28.77 19.94
C ALA A 2 21.59 -29.03 21.32
N THR A 3 22.85 -29.45 21.39
CA THR A 3 23.54 -29.65 22.66
C THR A 3 24.15 -28.32 23.13
N ILE A 4 24.51 -28.25 24.42
CA ILE A 4 25.15 -27.07 24.99
C ILE A 4 26.46 -26.78 24.25
N ASN A 5 27.26 -27.81 23.92
CA ASN A 5 28.50 -27.62 23.19
C ASN A 5 28.30 -27.02 21.80
N GLN A 6 27.22 -27.41 21.11
CA GLN A 6 26.90 -26.84 19.81
C GLN A 6 26.53 -25.36 19.90
N LEU A 7 25.82 -24.96 20.95
CA LEU A 7 25.47 -23.56 21.16
C LEU A 7 26.66 -22.69 21.55
N VAL A 8 27.63 -23.28 22.27
CA VAL A 8 28.88 -22.58 22.61
C VAL A 8 29.71 -22.29 21.36
N ARG A 9 29.81 -23.28 20.44
CA ARG A 9 30.54 -23.13 19.19
C ARG A 9 29.85 -22.17 18.21
N LYS A 10 28.53 -22.30 18.09
CA LYS A 10 27.73 -21.50 17.16
C LYS A 10 26.54 -20.89 17.92
N PRO A 11 26.74 -19.74 18.54
CA PRO A 11 25.63 -19.09 19.25
C PRO A 11 24.48 -18.77 18.30
N ARG A 12 23.28 -18.84 18.83
CA ARG A 12 22.09 -18.53 18.07
C ARG A 12 22.10 -17.06 17.68
N LYS A 13 21.78 -16.81 16.42
CA LYS A 13 21.64 -15.45 15.92
C LYS A 13 20.17 -15.06 15.88
N THR A 14 19.87 -13.85 16.30
CA THR A 14 18.52 -13.33 16.19
C THR A 14 18.19 -13.17 14.71
N LYS A 15 17.02 -13.66 14.32
CA LYS A 15 16.56 -13.48 12.94
C LYS A 15 16.26 -12.01 12.69
N ARG A 16 16.71 -11.50 11.56
CA ARG A 16 16.37 -10.15 11.15
C ARG A 16 14.95 -10.12 10.63
N ALA A 17 14.18 -9.16 11.10
CA ALA A 17 12.85 -8.96 10.59
C ALA A 17 12.92 -8.42 9.17
N LYS A 18 12.21 -9.07 8.23
CA LYS A 18 12.09 -8.56 6.87
C LYS A 18 11.00 -7.51 6.82
N SER A 19 11.26 -6.43 6.12
CA SER A 19 10.25 -5.42 5.91
C SER A 19 9.12 -5.95 5.03
N ASP A 20 7.88 -5.68 5.40
CA ASP A 20 6.72 -5.98 4.56
C ASP A 20 6.57 -4.98 3.42
N VAL A 21 7.32 -3.89 3.47
CA VAL A 21 7.20 -2.80 2.49
C VAL A 21 8.57 -2.39 1.95
N PRO A 22 9.30 -3.34 1.30
CA PRO A 22 10.68 -3.07 0.87
C PRO A 22 10.78 -1.94 -0.17
N ALA A 23 9.73 -1.72 -0.95
CA ALA A 23 9.74 -0.68 -1.98
C ALA A 23 9.78 0.73 -1.40
N LEU A 24 9.41 0.91 -0.14
CA LEU A 24 9.45 2.22 0.52
C LEU A 24 10.85 2.61 1.02
N LYS A 25 11.77 1.65 1.14
CA LYS A 25 13.18 1.88 1.57
C LYS A 25 13.26 2.72 2.86
N ASN A 26 12.57 2.27 3.90
CA ASN A 26 12.54 2.90 5.22
C ASN A 26 11.94 4.32 5.22
N CYS A 27 11.10 4.63 4.25
CA CYS A 27 10.36 5.88 4.22
C CYS A 27 8.90 5.62 4.57
N PRO A 28 8.21 6.56 5.25
CA PRO A 28 6.78 6.34 5.54
C PRO A 28 5.92 6.35 4.28
N GLN A 29 6.30 7.13 3.25
CA GLN A 29 5.62 7.16 1.95
C GLN A 29 6.63 7.33 0.84
N ARG A 30 6.21 6.99 -0.39
CA ARG A 30 6.98 7.21 -1.60
C ARG A 30 6.08 7.69 -2.72
N ARG A 31 6.60 8.58 -3.53
CA ARG A 31 5.91 9.06 -4.73
C ARG A 31 6.15 8.10 -5.89
N GLY A 32 5.16 7.97 -6.74
CA GLY A 32 5.28 7.17 -7.94
C GLY A 32 4.31 7.62 -9.02
N VAL A 33 4.44 7.01 -10.18
CA VAL A 33 3.59 7.29 -11.34
C VAL A 33 2.80 6.04 -11.66
N CYS A 34 1.49 6.17 -11.84
CA CYS A 34 0.63 5.05 -12.22
C CYS A 34 0.98 4.58 -13.63
N THR A 35 1.32 3.30 -13.78
CA THR A 35 1.54 2.69 -15.09
C THR A 35 0.27 2.02 -15.59
N ARG A 36 -0.61 1.62 -14.69
CA ARG A 36 -1.87 0.98 -15.03
C ARG A 36 -2.86 1.12 -13.88
N VAL A 37 -4.12 1.38 -14.20
CA VAL A 37 -5.21 1.42 -13.20
C VAL A 37 -6.25 0.40 -13.62
N TYR A 38 -6.62 -0.49 -12.73
CA TYR A 38 -7.55 -1.58 -13.04
C TYR A 38 -8.28 -2.05 -11.79
N THR A 39 -9.18 -3.00 -11.96
CA THR A 39 -9.90 -3.63 -10.86
C THR A 39 -9.46 -5.08 -10.75
N THR A 40 -9.55 -5.63 -9.53
CA THR A 40 -9.22 -7.02 -9.29
C THR A 40 -10.19 -7.62 -8.28
N THR A 41 -10.39 -8.93 -8.36
CA THR A 41 -11.23 -9.64 -7.42
C THR A 41 -10.41 -10.06 -6.19
N PRO A 42 -11.01 -10.04 -4.98
CA PRO A 42 -10.31 -10.50 -3.79
C PRO A 42 -10.24 -12.03 -3.73
N LYS A 43 -9.51 -12.52 -2.74
CA LYS A 43 -9.45 -13.96 -2.46
C LYS A 43 -10.81 -14.48 -2.01
N LYS A 44 -11.10 -15.76 -2.31
CA LYS A 44 -12.27 -16.44 -1.76
C LYS A 44 -12.23 -16.42 -0.22
N PRO A 45 -13.33 -16.30 0.49
CA PRO A 45 -14.71 -16.33 -0.01
C PRO A 45 -15.27 -14.96 -0.43
N ASN A 46 -14.45 -13.92 -0.46
CA ASN A 46 -14.93 -12.57 -0.77
C ASN A 46 -15.10 -12.38 -2.27
N SER A 47 -16.03 -11.50 -2.63
CA SER A 47 -16.31 -11.15 -4.01
C SER A 47 -16.58 -9.65 -4.11
N ALA A 48 -15.89 -8.98 -4.99
CA ALA A 48 -16.04 -7.54 -5.23
C ALA A 48 -15.14 -7.13 -6.38
N LEU A 49 -15.25 -5.87 -6.80
CA LEU A 49 -14.31 -5.26 -7.73
C LEU A 49 -13.45 -4.26 -6.94
N ARG A 50 -12.25 -4.69 -6.55
CA ARG A 50 -11.31 -3.84 -5.80
C ARG A 50 -10.50 -3.00 -6.79
N LYS A 51 -10.43 -1.70 -6.53
CA LYS A 51 -9.71 -0.76 -7.40
C LYS A 51 -8.25 -0.73 -6.97
N VAL A 52 -7.36 -1.01 -7.92
CA VAL A 52 -5.92 -1.04 -7.67
C VAL A 52 -5.21 -0.31 -8.81
N CYS A 53 -3.99 0.11 -8.54
CA CYS A 53 -3.14 0.70 -9.56
C CYS A 53 -1.75 0.12 -9.45
N ARG A 54 -1.10 -0.02 -10.60
CA ARG A 54 0.29 -0.41 -10.65
C ARG A 54 1.13 0.86 -10.76
N VAL A 55 2.08 1.03 -9.84
CA VAL A 55 2.81 2.28 -9.68
C VAL A 55 4.31 2.03 -9.74
N LYS A 56 5.00 2.80 -10.58
CA LYS A 56 6.46 2.82 -10.60
C LYS A 56 6.94 3.91 -9.65
N LEU A 57 7.62 3.51 -8.59
CA LEU A 57 8.04 4.43 -7.52
C LEU A 57 9.36 5.13 -7.86
N THR A 58 9.63 6.21 -7.16
CA THR A 58 10.92 6.93 -7.27
C THR A 58 12.09 6.05 -6.84
N SER A 59 11.84 5.01 -6.04
CA SER A 59 12.84 4.02 -5.65
C SER A 59 13.12 2.98 -6.75
N LYS A 60 12.54 3.14 -7.94
CA LYS A 60 12.64 2.25 -9.11
C LYS A 60 11.92 0.92 -8.96
N PHE A 61 11.21 0.70 -7.87
CA PHE A 61 10.32 -0.46 -7.72
C PHE A 61 8.98 -0.19 -8.38
N GLU A 62 8.41 -1.24 -8.98
CA GLU A 62 7.05 -1.20 -9.49
C GLU A 62 6.18 -2.06 -8.59
N VAL A 63 5.12 -1.48 -8.03
CA VAL A 63 4.27 -2.14 -7.04
C VAL A 63 2.80 -1.98 -7.39
N THR A 64 1.98 -2.91 -6.89
CA THR A 64 0.53 -2.80 -6.96
C THR A 64 0.03 -2.17 -5.67
N SER A 65 -0.74 -1.09 -5.80
CA SER A 65 -1.25 -0.32 -4.66
C SER A 65 -2.78 -0.30 -4.70
N TYR A 66 -3.38 -0.40 -3.52
CA TYR A 66 -4.82 -0.32 -3.38
C TYR A 66 -5.29 1.13 -3.33
N ILE A 67 -6.34 1.45 -4.08
CA ILE A 67 -6.96 2.76 -4.06
C ILE A 67 -8.14 2.72 -3.09
N GLY A 68 -7.97 3.35 -1.93
CA GLY A 68 -9.00 3.37 -0.89
C GLY A 68 -10.17 4.28 -1.21
N GLY A 69 -11.27 4.06 -0.52
CA GLY A 69 -12.46 4.88 -0.64
C GLY A 69 -13.35 4.52 -1.83
N ASP A 70 -14.42 5.27 -1.99
CA ASP A 70 -15.41 5.04 -3.04
C ASP A 70 -15.17 6.01 -4.20
N GLY A 71 -14.82 5.48 -5.36
CA GLY A 71 -14.51 6.26 -6.54
C GLY A 71 -13.14 6.92 -6.50
N HIS A 72 -12.57 7.20 -7.66
CA HIS A 72 -11.27 7.86 -7.79
C HIS A 72 -11.15 8.52 -9.16
N ASN A 73 -10.13 9.37 -9.31
CA ASN A 73 -9.84 10.05 -10.57
C ASN A 73 -8.51 9.62 -11.18
N LEU A 74 -7.95 8.51 -10.72
CA LEU A 74 -6.65 8.05 -11.19
C LEU A 74 -6.74 7.44 -12.58
N GLN A 75 -5.72 7.67 -13.37
CA GLN A 75 -5.56 7.12 -14.70
C GLN A 75 -4.09 6.90 -14.96
N GLU A 76 -3.77 6.30 -16.11
CA GLU A 76 -2.37 6.08 -16.49
C GLU A 76 -1.61 7.41 -16.48
N HIS A 77 -0.38 7.37 -15.96
CA HIS A 77 0.52 8.53 -15.80
C HIS A 77 0.14 9.49 -14.67
N SER A 78 -0.85 9.17 -13.84
CA SER A 78 -1.14 9.96 -12.64
C SER A 78 -0.02 9.82 -11.62
N VAL A 79 0.36 10.92 -10.99
CA VAL A 79 1.37 10.92 -9.92
C VAL A 79 0.68 10.68 -8.59
N VAL A 80 1.13 9.70 -7.84
CA VAL A 80 0.49 9.29 -6.58
C VAL A 80 1.51 9.16 -5.48
N LEU A 81 1.02 9.24 -4.25
CA LEU A 81 1.82 8.98 -3.05
C LEU A 81 1.39 7.63 -2.47
N ILE A 82 2.36 6.77 -2.21
CA ILE A 82 2.11 5.40 -1.74
C ILE A 82 2.59 5.28 -0.30
N ARG A 83 1.78 4.64 0.54
CA ARG A 83 2.15 4.29 1.91
C ARG A 83 2.11 2.78 2.10
N GLY A 84 2.75 2.29 3.16
CA GLY A 84 2.67 0.89 3.52
C GLY A 84 1.28 0.53 4.04
N GLY A 85 0.95 -0.74 3.95
CA GLY A 85 -0.31 -1.29 4.41
C GLY A 85 -0.81 -2.35 3.46
N ARG A 86 -0.89 -3.57 3.94
CA ARG A 86 -1.33 -4.70 3.13
C ARG A 86 -2.84 -4.76 3.05
N VAL A 87 -3.33 -5.17 1.89
CA VAL A 87 -4.75 -5.52 1.72
C VAL A 87 -4.87 -7.04 1.86
N LYS A 88 -5.49 -7.49 2.91
CA LYS A 88 -5.59 -8.92 3.23
C LYS A 88 -6.33 -9.71 2.16
N ASP A 89 -7.35 -9.10 1.55
CA ASP A 89 -8.18 -9.73 0.51
C ASP A 89 -7.47 -9.87 -0.83
N LEU A 90 -6.42 -9.11 -1.06
CA LEU A 90 -5.75 -9.06 -2.36
C LEU A 90 -4.32 -9.59 -2.25
N PRO A 91 -3.98 -10.66 -2.98
CA PRO A 91 -2.62 -11.20 -2.93
C PRO A 91 -1.63 -10.25 -3.59
N GLY A 92 -0.47 -10.07 -2.92
CA GLY A 92 0.60 -9.23 -3.45
C GLY A 92 0.39 -7.73 -3.33
N VAL A 93 -0.71 -7.27 -2.75
CA VAL A 93 -0.96 -5.84 -2.56
C VAL A 93 -0.52 -5.46 -1.15
N ARG A 94 0.63 -4.80 -1.04
CA ARG A 94 1.26 -4.42 0.22
C ARG A 94 1.20 -2.93 0.52
N TYR A 95 0.62 -2.16 -0.38
CA TYR A 95 0.67 -0.70 -0.33
C TYR A 95 -0.70 -0.11 -0.58
N HIS A 96 -0.89 1.12 -0.08
CA HIS A 96 -2.11 1.89 -0.32
C HIS A 96 -1.74 3.22 -0.94
N THR A 97 -2.59 3.71 -1.84
CA THR A 97 -2.49 5.06 -2.38
C THR A 97 -3.07 6.04 -1.34
N VAL A 98 -2.33 7.13 -1.08
CA VAL A 98 -2.80 8.16 -0.14
C VAL A 98 -3.79 9.07 -0.85
N ARG A 99 -5.03 9.13 -0.34
CA ARG A 99 -6.07 9.99 -0.90
C ARG A 99 -5.86 11.45 -0.46
N GLY A 100 -6.13 12.36 -1.37
CA GLY A 100 -5.98 13.80 -1.08
C GLY A 100 -4.56 14.32 -1.24
N ALA A 101 -3.66 13.54 -1.82
CA ALA A 101 -2.27 13.91 -2.07
C ALA A 101 -1.94 13.79 -3.55
N LEU A 102 -1.12 14.68 -4.06
CA LEU A 102 -0.70 14.69 -5.47
C LEU A 102 -1.91 14.62 -6.41
N ASP A 103 -1.90 13.73 -7.39
CA ASP A 103 -3.00 13.61 -8.36
C ASP A 103 -4.20 12.82 -7.85
N THR A 104 -4.10 12.22 -6.67
CA THR A 104 -5.21 11.47 -6.08
C THR A 104 -6.13 12.41 -5.32
N SER A 105 -7.35 12.61 -5.83
CA SER A 105 -8.33 13.44 -5.12
C SER A 105 -8.86 12.75 -3.88
N GLY A 106 -9.39 13.54 -2.93
CA GLY A 106 -10.08 12.98 -1.78
C GLY A 106 -11.39 12.31 -2.15
N VAL A 107 -11.92 11.53 -1.23
CA VAL A 107 -13.21 10.86 -1.44
C VAL A 107 -14.33 11.89 -1.31
N ALA A 108 -15.18 12.00 -2.33
CA ALA A 108 -16.29 12.94 -2.34
C ALA A 108 -17.33 12.55 -1.29
N ASP A 109 -17.90 13.56 -0.65
CA ASP A 109 -19.01 13.41 0.31
C ASP A 109 -18.69 12.55 1.53
N ARG A 110 -17.41 12.32 1.80
CA ARG A 110 -16.97 11.57 2.97
C ARG A 110 -17.09 12.44 4.22
N LYS A 111 -17.82 11.99 5.23
CA LYS A 111 -18.06 12.75 6.46
C LYS A 111 -17.35 12.19 7.68
N GLN A 112 -17.02 10.89 7.66
CA GLN A 112 -16.32 10.22 8.76
C GLN A 112 -14.98 9.69 8.27
N GLY A 113 -13.97 9.74 9.15
CA GLY A 113 -12.63 9.27 8.82
C GLY A 113 -11.99 10.07 7.68
N ARG A 114 -12.29 11.36 7.60
CA ARG A 114 -11.88 12.22 6.48
C ARG A 114 -10.37 12.26 6.27
N SER A 115 -9.61 12.24 7.35
CA SER A 115 -8.15 12.29 7.26
C SER A 115 -7.58 11.10 6.49
N LYS A 116 -8.20 9.94 6.61
CA LYS A 116 -7.74 8.73 5.93
C LYS A 116 -8.06 8.75 4.43
N TYR A 117 -9.05 9.52 4.03
CA TYR A 117 -9.53 9.53 2.64
C TYR A 117 -9.37 10.89 1.96
N GLY A 118 -8.64 11.80 2.59
CA GLY A 118 -8.33 13.08 1.99
C GLY A 118 -9.52 14.02 1.79
N ALA A 119 -10.58 13.81 2.55
CA ALA A 119 -11.77 14.65 2.44
C ALA A 119 -11.64 15.88 3.32
N LYS A 120 -12.04 17.03 2.78
CA LYS A 120 -12.04 18.29 3.52
C LYS A 120 -13.26 18.38 4.43
N LYS A 121 -13.13 19.17 5.50
CA LYS A 121 -14.24 19.41 6.40
C LYS A 121 -15.41 20.04 5.63
N ALA A 122 -16.60 19.47 5.83
CA ALA A 122 -17.80 20.02 5.20
C ALA A 122 -18.08 21.43 5.72
N LYS A 123 -18.39 22.34 4.81
CA LYS A 123 -18.82 23.69 5.20
C LYS A 123 -20.26 23.63 5.67
N LYS A 124 -20.53 24.28 6.79
CA LYS A 124 -21.92 24.45 7.23
C LYS A 124 -22.55 25.64 6.53
#